data_f8411e576e2208b54af76e9e9f8a252e
#
_entry.id   f8411e576e2208b54af76e9e9f8a252e
#
_cell.length_a   1.000
_cell.length_b   1.000
_cell.length_c   1.000
_cell.angle_alpha   90.00
_cell.angle_beta   90.00
_cell.angle_gamma   90.00
#
_symmetry.space_group_name_H-M   'P 1'
#
loop_
_entity.id
_entity.type
_entity.pdbx_description
1 polymer ?
#
loop_
_entity_poly.entity_id
_entity_poly.type
_entity_poly.pdbx_seq_one_letter_code
_entity_poly.pdbx_strand_id
1 'polypeptide(L)'
;MVGTPANRLIALLVAALACVASHAVASETEPPSQTVLAQSHAATSSLDLDCPECNPPKKFLPAFGELMAVQLIPWSVNHFVRDAEWADISPKSWWTNMSNPWLWDNNKFLNNQFSHPYHGNLYFNAGRANGYNFWESSLFAGGGSLMWELYGEAWAPSPNDWFNTTLGGIALGEMLWRVSSLALDNESSGSERTWREIGGAALNPVRGFSRLVNGQTHGRRANPDDFRPTRIQALLDLGYRRTNHFGVTGEELDQGYGELVLSYGDQVEDLKKKPFSAFLVDFELAPGQPDVGALAQLRARGNLAAKTLSRTNGHVHQLAAFMSYEYFNTPAFQFGGQGFHGGLVSRWGDPRGKRTQIEVLGTFLPISALRSDYFVTLEGRDYDYGVSFGTWTRVARIWEGKGMVQAVGRMLYTPIISGFDGDHVQAGATFEGRLYPRGRFGLGAAWTYYYRNSWYDDFPDVKRDGSQARAYVSYAFPRWQP
;
A
#
# COMPACT_ATOMS: atom_id res chain seq x y z
N MET A 1 -2.50 -18.51 -22.79
CA MET A 1 -2.36 -17.12 -22.27
C MET A 1 -1.44 -17.17 -21.05
N VAL A 2 -0.18 -16.85 -21.22
CA VAL A 2 0.81 -16.82 -20.12
C VAL A 2 0.68 -15.45 -19.48
N GLY A 3 0.12 -15.37 -18.27
CA GLY A 3 -0.04 -14.11 -17.55
C GLY A 3 1.30 -13.38 -17.39
N THR A 4 1.29 -12.06 -17.54
CA THR A 4 2.48 -11.20 -17.38
C THR A 4 3.11 -11.41 -15.99
N PRO A 5 4.43 -11.17 -15.81
CA PRO A 5 5.10 -11.29 -14.51
C PRO A 5 4.40 -10.49 -13.40
N ALA A 6 3.84 -9.31 -13.73
CA ALA A 6 3.06 -8.50 -12.81
C ALA A 6 1.80 -9.23 -12.29
N ASN A 7 1.06 -9.94 -13.16
CA ASN A 7 -0.12 -10.71 -12.75
C ASN A 7 0.24 -11.89 -11.83
N ARG A 8 1.40 -12.50 -12.00
CA ARG A 8 1.89 -13.55 -11.10
C ARG A 8 2.29 -12.99 -9.73
N LEU A 9 2.93 -11.82 -9.70
CA LEU A 9 3.29 -11.14 -8.46
C LEU A 9 2.05 -10.71 -7.67
N ILE A 10 1.05 -10.16 -8.35
CA ILE A 10 -0.24 -9.78 -7.77
C ILE A 10 -0.93 -11.01 -7.17
N ALA A 11 -0.96 -12.14 -7.88
CA ALA A 11 -1.54 -13.39 -7.38
C ALA A 11 -0.81 -13.92 -6.13
N LEU A 12 0.52 -13.79 -6.07
CA LEU A 12 1.31 -14.16 -4.90
C LEU A 12 1.04 -13.24 -3.70
N LEU A 13 0.94 -11.92 -3.92
CA LEU A 13 0.58 -10.96 -2.87
C LEU A 13 -0.83 -11.23 -2.31
N VAL A 14 -1.80 -11.54 -3.17
CA VAL A 14 -3.16 -11.91 -2.76
C VAL A 14 -3.16 -13.20 -1.94
N ALA A 15 -2.48 -14.23 -2.42
CA ALA A 15 -2.39 -15.51 -1.72
C ALA A 15 -1.70 -15.34 -0.36
N ALA A 16 -0.64 -14.53 -0.29
CA ALA A 16 0.07 -14.23 0.95
C ALA A 16 -0.78 -13.41 1.93
N LEU A 17 -1.50 -12.39 1.47
CA LEU A 17 -2.41 -11.60 2.29
C LEU A 17 -3.61 -12.43 2.79
N ALA A 18 -4.16 -13.29 1.95
CA ALA A 18 -5.23 -14.23 2.33
C ALA A 18 -4.71 -15.27 3.34
N CYS A 19 -3.48 -15.73 3.19
CA CYS A 19 -2.84 -16.67 4.11
C CYS A 19 -2.58 -16.03 5.49
N VAL A 20 -2.15 -14.79 5.54
CA VAL A 20 -2.01 -14.01 6.80
C VAL A 20 -3.36 -13.84 7.48
N ALA A 21 -4.40 -13.52 6.72
CA ALA A 21 -5.74 -13.38 7.23
C ALA A 21 -6.31 -14.71 7.77
N SER A 22 -6.01 -15.86 7.13
CA SER A 22 -6.48 -17.17 7.57
C SER A 22 -5.73 -17.73 8.80
N HIS A 23 -4.44 -17.40 8.98
CA HIS A 23 -3.67 -17.86 10.14
C HIS A 23 -3.97 -17.07 11.42
N ALA A 24 -4.46 -15.83 11.30
CA ALA A 24 -5.07 -15.14 12.44
C ALA A 24 -6.33 -15.88 12.99
N VAL A 25 -6.89 -16.81 12.21
CA VAL A 25 -8.05 -17.64 12.58
C VAL A 25 -7.66 -18.90 13.38
N ALA A 26 -6.45 -19.43 13.18
CA ALA A 26 -6.06 -20.72 13.75
C ALA A 26 -5.64 -20.68 15.23
N SER A 27 -5.50 -19.49 15.83
CA SER A 27 -5.10 -19.36 17.25
C SER A 27 -6.28 -19.28 18.24
N GLU A 28 -7.53 -19.36 17.76
CA GLU A 28 -8.73 -19.36 18.60
C GLU A 28 -9.50 -20.67 18.49
N THR A 29 -9.00 -21.75 19.07
CA THR A 29 -9.81 -22.93 19.43
C THR A 29 -9.59 -23.22 20.90
N GLU A 30 -10.52 -22.83 21.71
CA GLU A 30 -11.24 -23.35 22.88
C GLU A 30 -11.54 -22.26 23.91
N PRO A 31 -12.79 -22.14 24.39
CA PRO A 31 -13.07 -21.36 25.58
C PRO A 31 -12.66 -22.20 26.80
N PRO A 32 -11.91 -21.64 27.77
CA PRO A 32 -11.65 -22.36 29.00
C PRO A 32 -12.93 -22.50 29.79
N SER A 33 -13.32 -23.76 30.08
CA SER A 33 -14.32 -24.08 31.07
C SER A 33 -13.87 -23.54 32.43
N GLN A 34 -14.72 -22.73 33.04
CA GLN A 34 -14.56 -22.35 34.44
C GLN A 34 -14.66 -23.58 35.31
N THR A 35 -13.54 -23.99 35.89
CA THR A 35 -13.56 -24.74 37.14
C THR A 35 -12.44 -24.25 38.03
N VAL A 36 -12.87 -23.67 39.13
CA VAL A 36 -12.14 -23.24 40.32
C VAL A 36 -11.13 -24.32 40.77
N LEU A 37 -9.94 -23.93 41.10
CA LEU A 37 -9.33 -24.10 42.44
C LEU A 37 -7.92 -23.57 42.47
N ALA A 38 -7.69 -22.77 43.50
CA ALA A 38 -6.37 -22.32 43.92
C ALA A 38 -5.42 -23.51 44.12
N GLN A 39 -4.20 -23.36 43.65
CA GLN A 39 -2.95 -23.60 44.39
C GLN A 39 -1.76 -23.82 43.45
N SER A 40 -0.70 -23.27 43.89
CA SER A 40 0.70 -23.42 43.54
C SER A 40 1.24 -22.38 42.54
N HIS A 41 1.88 -21.37 43.10
CA HIS A 41 2.99 -20.66 42.45
C HIS A 41 4.08 -21.70 42.10
N ALA A 42 3.90 -22.37 40.98
CA ALA A 42 5.01 -22.91 40.24
C ALA A 42 5.55 -21.75 39.40
N ALA A 43 6.71 -21.25 39.75
CA ALA A 43 7.51 -20.39 38.91
C ALA A 43 7.68 -21.11 37.57
N THR A 44 6.82 -20.81 36.60
CA THR A 44 7.16 -21.00 35.19
C THR A 44 8.33 -20.04 34.96
N SER A 45 9.55 -20.58 34.90
CA SER A 45 10.68 -19.88 34.34
C SER A 45 10.24 -19.39 32.97
N SER A 46 9.90 -18.10 32.82
CA SER A 46 9.88 -17.43 31.55
C SER A 46 11.29 -17.70 31.01
N LEU A 47 11.39 -18.55 29.98
CA LEU A 47 12.59 -18.64 29.17
C LEU A 47 12.89 -17.19 28.77
N ASP A 48 13.98 -16.65 29.27
CA ASP A 48 14.47 -15.32 28.91
C ASP A 48 14.99 -15.44 27.48
N LEU A 49 14.04 -15.37 26.53
CA LEU A 49 14.32 -15.54 25.11
C LEU A 49 15.02 -14.27 24.62
N ASP A 50 16.20 -14.43 24.10
CA ASP A 50 16.94 -13.35 23.44
C ASP A 50 16.13 -12.75 22.28
N CYS A 51 16.18 -11.43 22.12
CA CYS A 51 15.49 -10.69 21.05
C CYS A 51 16.48 -9.85 20.22
N PRO A 52 17.27 -10.47 19.34
CA PRO A 52 18.22 -9.73 18.49
C PRO A 52 17.54 -8.70 17.58
N GLU A 53 16.28 -8.91 17.24
CA GLU A 53 15.48 -8.03 16.36
C GLU A 53 14.82 -6.87 17.12
N CYS A 54 14.87 -6.84 18.46
CA CYS A 54 14.32 -5.74 19.25
C CYS A 54 15.13 -4.44 19.09
N ASN A 55 16.46 -4.54 19.00
CA ASN A 55 17.38 -3.44 18.77
C ASN A 55 18.50 -3.89 17.81
N PRO A 56 18.20 -4.14 16.54
CA PRO A 56 19.19 -4.67 15.61
C PRO A 56 20.29 -3.64 15.34
N PRO A 57 21.57 -4.03 15.33
CA PRO A 57 22.65 -3.14 14.92
C PRO A 57 22.50 -2.80 13.44
N LYS A 58 22.83 -1.56 13.08
CA LYS A 58 22.87 -1.11 11.68
C LYS A 58 24.02 -1.75 10.94
N LYS A 59 23.74 -2.43 9.84
CA LYS A 59 24.72 -3.14 9.02
C LYS A 59 24.71 -2.58 7.60
N PHE A 60 25.61 -1.62 7.32
CA PHE A 60 25.64 -0.95 6.02
C PHE A 60 26.00 -1.90 4.86
N LEU A 61 27.08 -2.68 5.00
CA LEU A 61 27.55 -3.56 3.91
C LEU A 61 26.50 -4.63 3.52
N PRO A 62 25.84 -5.34 4.46
CA PRO A 62 24.74 -6.21 4.12
C PRO A 62 23.56 -5.47 3.45
N ALA A 63 23.15 -4.31 3.97
CA ALA A 63 22.07 -3.50 3.40
C ALA A 63 22.39 -3.07 1.96
N PHE A 64 23.60 -2.59 1.73
CA PHE A 64 24.06 -2.22 0.40
C PHE A 64 24.18 -3.42 -0.53
N GLY A 65 24.67 -4.56 -0.04
CA GLY A 65 24.73 -5.82 -0.80
C GLY A 65 23.35 -6.33 -1.22
N GLU A 66 22.35 -6.25 -0.34
CA GLU A 66 20.95 -6.59 -0.66
C GLU A 66 20.36 -5.60 -1.68
N LEU A 67 20.63 -4.30 -1.53
CA LEU A 67 20.22 -3.29 -2.50
C LEU A 67 20.83 -3.58 -3.88
N MET A 68 22.13 -3.89 -3.94
CA MET A 68 22.79 -4.27 -5.19
C MET A 68 22.21 -5.55 -5.82
N ALA A 69 21.86 -6.55 -5.01
CA ALA A 69 21.21 -7.76 -5.50
C ALA A 69 19.84 -7.47 -6.12
N VAL A 70 19.06 -6.59 -5.48
CA VAL A 70 17.76 -6.11 -6.01
C VAL A 70 17.93 -5.41 -7.35
N GLN A 71 19.02 -4.74 -7.62
CA GLN A 71 19.32 -4.11 -8.92
C GLN A 71 19.86 -5.12 -9.92
N LEU A 72 20.87 -5.90 -9.55
CA LEU A 72 21.60 -6.76 -10.48
C LEU A 72 20.77 -7.94 -10.97
N ILE A 73 19.87 -8.50 -10.14
CA ILE A 73 19.03 -9.63 -10.54
C ILE A 73 18.08 -9.26 -11.69
N PRO A 74 17.22 -8.22 -11.60
CA PRO A 74 16.36 -7.86 -12.73
C PRO A 74 17.16 -7.32 -13.92
N TRP A 75 18.23 -6.59 -13.70
CA TRP A 75 19.12 -6.17 -14.79
C TRP A 75 19.67 -7.38 -15.55
N SER A 76 20.23 -8.39 -14.85
CA SER A 76 20.78 -9.59 -15.47
C SER A 76 19.73 -10.37 -16.27
N VAL A 77 18.51 -10.51 -15.75
CA VAL A 77 17.41 -11.17 -16.47
C VAL A 77 17.05 -10.39 -17.74
N ASN A 78 17.01 -9.07 -17.67
CA ASN A 78 16.66 -8.25 -18.83
C ASN A 78 17.78 -8.25 -19.88
N HIS A 79 19.02 -8.16 -19.45
CA HIS A 79 20.19 -8.17 -20.35
C HIS A 79 20.42 -9.57 -21.00
N PHE A 80 20.53 -10.65 -20.18
CA PHE A 80 20.94 -11.95 -20.68
C PHE A 80 19.80 -12.86 -21.16
N VAL A 81 18.55 -12.63 -20.70
CA VAL A 81 17.42 -13.51 -21.01
C VAL A 81 16.40 -12.85 -21.94
N ARG A 82 16.19 -11.53 -21.78
CA ARG A 82 15.21 -10.79 -22.56
C ARG A 82 15.79 -9.98 -23.71
N ASP A 83 17.12 -9.82 -23.74
CA ASP A 83 17.85 -9.01 -24.73
C ASP A 83 17.25 -7.59 -24.84
N ALA A 84 17.03 -6.96 -23.69
CA ALA A 84 16.41 -5.64 -23.61
C ALA A 84 17.45 -4.55 -23.86
N GLU A 85 17.26 -3.73 -24.89
CA GLU A 85 18.19 -2.66 -25.31
C GLU A 85 18.56 -1.69 -24.18
N TRP A 86 17.61 -1.38 -23.30
CA TRP A 86 17.84 -0.49 -22.15
C TRP A 86 18.80 -1.10 -21.11
N ALA A 87 18.99 -2.44 -21.12
CA ALA A 87 19.91 -3.12 -20.20
C ALA A 87 21.34 -3.20 -20.72
N ASP A 88 21.65 -2.63 -21.90
CA ASP A 88 23.00 -2.58 -22.49
C ASP A 88 23.80 -1.42 -21.89
N ILE A 89 24.02 -1.47 -20.57
CA ILE A 89 24.76 -0.46 -19.84
C ILE A 89 26.25 -0.49 -20.11
N SER A 90 26.89 0.67 -20.06
CA SER A 90 28.32 0.85 -20.30
C SER A 90 28.83 2.10 -19.57
N PRO A 91 30.15 2.26 -19.38
CA PRO A 91 30.69 3.53 -18.85
C PRO A 91 30.28 4.75 -19.68
N LYS A 92 30.02 4.58 -20.96
CA LYS A 92 29.53 5.67 -21.84
C LYS A 92 28.07 6.00 -21.52
N SER A 93 27.18 5.01 -21.33
CA SER A 93 25.78 5.28 -20.96
C SER A 93 25.72 5.94 -19.57
N TRP A 94 26.51 5.49 -18.61
CA TRP A 94 26.58 6.11 -17.27
C TRP A 94 27.00 7.60 -17.34
N TRP A 95 28.02 7.91 -18.14
CA TRP A 95 28.45 9.32 -18.35
C TRP A 95 27.35 10.14 -19.03
N THR A 96 26.69 9.55 -20.02
CA THR A 96 25.57 10.18 -20.73
C THR A 96 24.43 10.49 -19.77
N ASN A 97 24.04 9.53 -18.93
CA ASN A 97 22.95 9.67 -17.95
C ASN A 97 23.26 10.74 -16.87
N MET A 98 24.53 10.89 -16.48
CA MET A 98 24.94 11.94 -15.55
C MET A 98 25.05 13.32 -16.20
N SER A 99 25.23 13.41 -17.50
CA SER A 99 25.57 14.67 -18.22
C SER A 99 24.36 15.25 -18.95
N ASN A 100 23.41 14.41 -19.37
CA ASN A 100 22.27 14.83 -20.16
C ASN A 100 21.05 15.20 -19.29
N PRO A 101 20.13 16.02 -19.80
CA PRO A 101 18.86 16.29 -19.15
C PRO A 101 18.06 15.01 -18.93
N TRP A 102 17.35 14.95 -17.83
CA TRP A 102 16.39 13.88 -17.53
C TRP A 102 15.17 14.02 -18.42
N LEU A 103 14.62 12.88 -18.87
CA LEU A 103 13.48 12.80 -19.75
C LEU A 103 12.33 12.07 -19.05
N TRP A 104 11.10 12.52 -19.32
CA TRP A 104 9.92 11.80 -18.81
C TRP A 104 9.75 10.48 -19.56
N ASP A 105 9.64 9.40 -18.78
CA ASP A 105 9.42 8.05 -19.34
C ASP A 105 8.01 7.87 -19.88
N ASN A 106 7.89 7.09 -20.96
CA ASN A 106 6.64 6.81 -21.68
C ASN A 106 6.09 5.40 -21.43
N ASN A 107 6.58 4.69 -20.43
CA ASN A 107 6.13 3.35 -20.11
C ASN A 107 4.63 3.29 -19.77
N LYS A 108 4.05 2.09 -19.90
CA LYS A 108 2.64 1.84 -19.56
C LYS A 108 2.35 2.18 -18.10
N PHE A 109 1.13 2.64 -17.84
CA PHE A 109 0.65 3.05 -16.52
C PHE A 109 0.95 2.03 -15.40
N LEU A 110 0.72 0.73 -15.66
CA LEU A 110 1.02 -0.34 -14.68
C LEU A 110 2.52 -0.38 -14.31
N ASN A 111 3.39 -0.12 -15.27
CA ASN A 111 4.85 -0.13 -15.04
C ASN A 111 5.24 1.02 -14.12
N ASN A 112 4.86 2.25 -14.51
CA ASN A 112 5.26 3.45 -13.81
C ASN A 112 4.56 3.62 -12.46
N GLN A 113 3.30 3.22 -12.35
CA GLN A 113 2.52 3.45 -11.13
C GLN A 113 2.47 2.27 -10.17
N PHE A 114 2.93 1.07 -10.59
CA PHE A 114 2.97 -0.11 -9.72
C PHE A 114 4.34 -0.80 -9.69
N SER A 115 4.96 -1.09 -10.87
CA SER A 115 6.21 -1.85 -10.89
C SER A 115 7.37 -1.04 -10.29
N HIS A 116 7.49 0.24 -10.61
CA HIS A 116 8.49 1.13 -10.02
C HIS A 116 8.33 1.31 -8.50
N PRO A 117 7.15 1.65 -7.95
CA PRO A 117 6.91 1.65 -6.50
C PRO A 117 7.21 0.32 -5.81
N TYR A 118 6.87 -0.81 -6.46
CA TYR A 118 7.20 -2.12 -5.92
C TYR A 118 8.72 -2.37 -5.89
N HIS A 119 9.46 -1.94 -6.90
CA HIS A 119 10.93 -2.03 -6.92
C HIS A 119 11.54 -1.16 -5.81
N GLY A 120 11.04 0.06 -5.62
CA GLY A 120 11.46 0.95 -4.53
C GLY A 120 11.22 0.37 -3.13
N ASN A 121 10.13 -0.40 -2.96
CA ASN A 121 9.90 -1.13 -1.70
C ASN A 121 11.03 -2.12 -1.39
N LEU A 122 11.60 -2.78 -2.38
CA LEU A 122 12.71 -3.70 -2.17
C LEU A 122 13.97 -2.96 -1.70
N TYR A 123 14.27 -1.78 -2.28
CA TYR A 123 15.36 -0.91 -1.82
C TYR A 123 15.16 -0.42 -0.38
N PHE A 124 13.94 0.05 -0.05
CA PHE A 124 13.59 0.46 1.29
C PHE A 124 13.82 -0.67 2.30
N ASN A 125 13.40 -1.89 1.95
CA ASN A 125 13.48 -3.04 2.82
C ASN A 125 14.90 -3.60 2.96
N ALA A 126 15.83 -3.32 2.04
CA ALA A 126 17.24 -3.58 2.25
C ALA A 126 17.80 -2.79 3.46
N GLY A 127 17.38 -1.52 3.63
CA GLY A 127 17.68 -0.76 4.84
C GLY A 127 16.98 -1.34 6.08
N ARG A 128 15.66 -1.55 6.02
CA ARG A 128 14.86 -2.03 7.17
C ARG A 128 15.35 -3.36 7.72
N ALA A 129 15.63 -4.32 6.84
CA ALA A 129 16.09 -5.66 7.22
C ALA A 129 17.47 -5.65 7.90
N ASN A 130 18.25 -4.59 7.72
CA ASN A 130 19.59 -4.41 8.26
C ASN A 130 19.67 -3.37 9.38
N GLY A 131 18.58 -3.15 10.12
CA GLY A 131 18.55 -2.37 11.36
C GLY A 131 18.37 -0.86 11.19
N TYR A 132 18.09 -0.37 9.98
CA TYR A 132 17.79 1.04 9.75
C TYR A 132 16.32 1.33 10.07
N ASN A 133 16.06 2.50 10.63
CA ASN A 133 14.69 2.95 10.91
C ASN A 133 13.97 3.41 9.63
N PHE A 134 12.70 3.83 9.75
CA PHE A 134 11.89 4.29 8.62
C PHE A 134 12.58 5.40 7.80
N TRP A 135 13.05 6.45 8.45
CA TRP A 135 13.64 7.62 7.77
C TRP A 135 14.98 7.29 7.10
N GLU A 136 15.79 6.48 7.76
CA GLU A 136 17.05 6.01 7.20
C GLU A 136 16.84 5.07 6.02
N SER A 137 15.85 4.18 6.12
CA SER A 137 15.49 3.27 5.02
C SER A 137 14.90 4.00 3.82
N SER A 138 14.29 5.17 4.03
CA SER A 138 13.86 6.05 2.94
C SER A 138 15.03 6.54 2.08
N LEU A 139 16.23 6.69 2.67
CA LEU A 139 17.44 7.03 1.90
C LEU A 139 17.90 5.88 1.01
N PHE A 140 17.69 4.62 1.43
CA PHE A 140 17.95 3.45 0.57
C PHE A 140 16.97 3.41 -0.61
N ALA A 141 15.70 3.75 -0.42
CA ALA A 141 14.75 3.84 -1.52
C ALA A 141 15.14 4.92 -2.53
N GLY A 142 15.42 6.14 -2.06
CA GLY A 142 15.81 7.26 -2.94
C GLY A 142 17.16 7.06 -3.62
N GLY A 143 18.15 6.57 -2.86
CA GLY A 143 19.49 6.29 -3.39
C GLY A 143 19.50 5.10 -4.35
N GLY A 144 18.78 4.02 -4.03
CA GLY A 144 18.64 2.86 -4.92
C GLY A 144 17.94 3.21 -6.23
N SER A 145 16.85 3.99 -6.15
CA SER A 145 16.18 4.49 -7.34
C SER A 145 17.11 5.38 -8.19
N LEU A 146 17.82 6.33 -7.56
CA LEU A 146 18.78 7.18 -8.27
C LEU A 146 19.91 6.37 -8.94
N MET A 147 20.41 5.34 -8.25
CA MET A 147 21.43 4.45 -8.82
C MET A 147 20.91 3.70 -10.04
N TRP A 148 19.64 3.27 -10.02
CA TRP A 148 19.04 2.60 -11.17
C TRP A 148 18.95 3.54 -12.37
N GLU A 149 18.44 4.75 -12.19
CA GLU A 149 18.34 5.76 -13.25
C GLU A 149 19.69 6.11 -13.87
N LEU A 150 20.73 6.22 -13.06
CA LEU A 150 22.06 6.65 -13.55
C LEU A 150 22.91 5.50 -14.09
N TYR A 151 22.76 4.29 -13.54
CA TYR A 151 23.69 3.18 -13.79
C TYR A 151 23.04 1.88 -14.20
N GLY A 152 21.74 1.69 -13.92
CA GLY A 152 21.00 0.44 -14.20
C GLY A 152 20.39 0.42 -15.60
N GLU A 153 20.30 1.57 -16.28
CA GLU A 153 19.72 1.70 -17.61
C GLU A 153 20.65 2.43 -18.57
N ALA A 154 20.58 2.06 -19.87
CA ALA A 154 21.28 2.73 -20.94
C ALA A 154 20.53 3.95 -21.48
N TRP A 155 19.23 4.07 -21.17
CA TRP A 155 18.36 5.16 -21.55
C TRP A 155 18.51 6.37 -20.62
N ALA A 156 17.96 7.52 -21.05
CA ALA A 156 18.04 8.74 -20.24
C ALA A 156 17.28 8.57 -18.92
N PRO A 157 17.83 9.09 -17.80
CA PRO A 157 17.17 9.03 -16.52
C PRO A 157 15.80 9.71 -16.52
N SER A 158 14.86 9.16 -15.76
CA SER A 158 13.48 9.61 -15.72
C SER A 158 13.10 10.21 -14.36
N PRO A 159 12.61 11.47 -14.30
CA PRO A 159 12.16 12.05 -13.03
C PRO A 159 10.94 11.32 -12.47
N ASN A 160 10.00 10.89 -13.32
CA ASN A 160 8.83 10.16 -12.85
C ASN A 160 9.19 8.81 -12.23
N ASP A 161 10.17 8.09 -12.79
CA ASP A 161 10.57 6.79 -12.27
C ASP A 161 11.31 6.94 -10.94
N TRP A 162 12.20 7.93 -10.84
CA TRP A 162 12.85 8.23 -9.58
C TRP A 162 11.86 8.61 -8.46
N PHE A 163 10.87 9.48 -8.73
CA PHE A 163 9.86 9.87 -7.76
C PHE A 163 8.91 8.73 -7.41
N ASN A 164 8.39 8.01 -8.42
CA ASN A 164 7.46 6.89 -8.22
C ASN A 164 8.12 5.76 -7.42
N THR A 165 9.34 5.38 -7.81
CA THR A 165 10.13 4.35 -7.12
C THR A 165 10.44 4.77 -5.69
N THR A 166 10.85 6.03 -5.47
CA THR A 166 11.20 6.52 -4.13
C THR A 166 9.98 6.63 -3.23
N LEU A 167 9.01 7.49 -3.57
CA LEU A 167 7.89 7.79 -2.67
C LEU A 167 6.93 6.60 -2.55
N GLY A 168 6.60 5.97 -3.67
CA GLY A 168 5.78 4.76 -3.66
C GLY A 168 6.48 3.61 -2.93
N GLY A 169 7.80 3.48 -3.15
CA GLY A 169 8.63 2.48 -2.47
C GLY A 169 8.69 2.63 -0.97
N ILE A 170 8.78 3.86 -0.44
CA ILE A 170 8.76 4.13 0.99
C ILE A 170 7.40 3.72 1.60
N ALA A 171 6.30 4.15 0.97
CA ALA A 171 4.96 3.86 1.49
C ALA A 171 4.64 2.36 1.46
N LEU A 172 4.87 1.69 0.33
CA LEU A 172 4.68 0.24 0.19
C LEU A 172 5.69 -0.54 1.02
N GLY A 173 6.93 -0.08 1.11
CA GLY A 173 8.01 -0.74 1.84
C GLY A 173 7.72 -0.88 3.33
N GLU A 174 7.34 0.21 4.00
CA GLU A 174 7.00 0.15 5.42
C GLU A 174 5.69 -0.61 5.66
N MET A 175 4.68 -0.43 4.79
CA MET A 175 3.46 -1.22 4.84
C MET A 175 3.77 -2.73 4.77
N LEU A 176 4.51 -3.17 3.76
CA LEU A 176 4.85 -4.59 3.56
C LEU A 176 5.79 -5.12 4.66
N TRP A 177 6.68 -4.28 5.20
CA TRP A 177 7.45 -4.60 6.38
C TRP A 177 6.56 -5.00 7.55
N ARG A 178 5.55 -4.19 7.86
CA ARG A 178 4.64 -4.42 8.99
C ARG A 178 3.67 -5.56 8.73
N VAL A 179 3.14 -5.68 7.50
CA VAL A 179 2.27 -6.79 7.13
C VAL A 179 3.03 -8.12 7.16
N SER A 180 4.29 -8.16 6.71
CA SER A 180 5.12 -9.35 6.82
C SER A 180 5.38 -9.75 8.28
N SER A 181 5.46 -8.78 9.19
CA SER A 181 5.59 -9.04 10.63
C SER A 181 4.41 -9.82 11.22
N LEU A 182 3.21 -9.67 10.64
CA LEU A 182 2.02 -10.44 11.09
C LEU A 182 2.11 -11.93 10.75
N ALA A 183 2.81 -12.26 9.66
CA ALA A 183 3.06 -13.66 9.29
C ALA A 183 4.13 -14.30 10.17
N LEU A 184 5.12 -13.52 10.60
CA LEU A 184 6.29 -14.01 11.36
C LEU A 184 5.92 -14.25 12.83
N ASP A 185 6.55 -15.28 13.40
CA ASP A 185 6.49 -15.56 14.84
C ASP A 185 7.77 -16.27 15.27
N ASN A 186 8.66 -15.55 15.97
CA ASN A 186 9.95 -16.06 16.40
C ASN A 186 9.85 -17.10 17.53
N GLU A 187 8.71 -17.18 18.21
CA GLU A 187 8.46 -18.15 19.27
C GLU A 187 7.96 -19.49 18.74
N SER A 188 7.45 -19.54 17.50
CA SER A 188 6.99 -20.77 16.85
C SER A 188 8.16 -21.70 16.48
N SER A 189 7.88 -22.98 16.24
CA SER A 189 8.87 -24.01 15.89
C SER A 189 8.32 -25.03 14.89
N GLY A 190 9.20 -25.85 14.32
CA GLY A 190 8.81 -26.93 13.37
C GLY A 190 8.17 -26.40 12.10
N SER A 191 7.17 -27.11 11.60
CA SER A 191 6.47 -26.77 10.34
C SER A 191 5.73 -25.42 10.41
N GLU A 192 5.20 -25.06 11.57
CA GLU A 192 4.56 -23.76 11.77
C GLU A 192 5.55 -22.62 11.50
N ARG A 193 6.74 -22.71 12.09
CA ARG A 193 7.81 -21.72 11.85
C ARG A 193 8.14 -21.61 10.37
N THR A 194 8.28 -22.74 9.69
CA THR A 194 8.61 -22.76 8.26
C THR A 194 7.55 -22.04 7.41
N TRP A 195 6.26 -22.33 7.64
CA TRP A 195 5.20 -21.67 6.89
C TRP A 195 5.07 -20.18 7.19
N ARG A 196 5.30 -19.77 8.43
CA ARG A 196 5.34 -18.37 8.81
C ARG A 196 6.49 -17.60 8.16
N GLU A 197 7.67 -18.20 8.07
CA GLU A 197 8.81 -17.62 7.34
C GLU A 197 8.55 -17.52 5.84
N ILE A 198 7.96 -18.55 5.23
CA ILE A 198 7.55 -18.52 3.81
C ILE A 198 6.52 -17.41 3.58
N GLY A 199 5.51 -17.29 4.44
CA GLY A 199 4.51 -16.23 4.36
C GLY A 199 5.12 -14.83 4.51
N GLY A 200 6.02 -14.65 5.47
CA GLY A 200 6.76 -13.40 5.68
C GLY A 200 7.65 -13.04 4.48
N ALA A 201 8.34 -14.03 3.90
CA ALA A 201 9.18 -13.85 2.70
C ALA A 201 8.35 -13.55 1.44
N ALA A 202 7.18 -14.15 1.29
CA ALA A 202 6.28 -13.87 0.17
C ALA A 202 5.76 -12.42 0.20
N LEU A 203 5.50 -11.89 1.39
CA LEU A 203 5.08 -10.50 1.59
C LEU A 203 6.24 -9.50 1.48
N ASN A 204 7.43 -9.91 1.92
CA ASN A 204 8.63 -9.09 1.88
C ASN A 204 9.87 -9.94 1.55
N PRO A 205 10.18 -10.12 0.25
CA PRO A 205 11.26 -11.00 -0.19
C PRO A 205 12.64 -10.61 0.35
N VAL A 206 12.95 -9.33 0.41
CA VAL A 206 14.24 -8.83 0.93
C VAL A 206 14.37 -9.17 2.42
N ARG A 207 13.33 -8.95 3.21
CA ARG A 207 13.31 -9.34 4.61
C ARG A 207 13.46 -10.86 4.78
N GLY A 208 12.74 -11.65 3.98
CA GLY A 208 12.84 -13.11 3.98
C GLY A 208 14.26 -13.59 3.70
N PHE A 209 14.90 -13.02 2.68
CA PHE A 209 16.29 -13.30 2.34
C PHE A 209 17.27 -12.91 3.48
N SER A 210 17.15 -11.70 3.98
CA SER A 210 17.97 -11.20 5.09
C SER A 210 17.84 -12.09 6.34
N ARG A 211 16.61 -12.50 6.71
CA ARG A 211 16.37 -13.43 7.83
C ARG A 211 17.01 -14.79 7.60
N LEU A 212 16.94 -15.32 6.38
CA LEU A 212 17.57 -16.60 6.02
C LEU A 212 19.09 -16.53 6.18
N VAL A 213 19.73 -15.52 5.59
CA VAL A 213 21.19 -15.34 5.62
C VAL A 213 21.70 -15.05 7.03
N ASN A 214 20.95 -14.30 7.85
CA ASN A 214 21.32 -14.03 9.24
C ASN A 214 20.92 -15.17 10.23
N GLY A 215 20.43 -16.32 9.76
CA GLY A 215 20.05 -17.47 10.60
C GLY A 215 18.85 -17.18 11.52
N GLN A 216 18.01 -16.22 11.17
CA GLN A 216 16.85 -15.82 11.97
C GLN A 216 15.62 -16.71 11.73
N THR A 217 15.66 -17.55 10.71
CA THR A 217 14.58 -18.49 10.36
C THR A 217 14.54 -19.73 11.27
N HIS A 218 15.55 -19.92 12.13
CA HIS A 218 15.70 -21.09 13.00
C HIS A 218 15.86 -20.66 14.47
N GLY A 219 15.50 -21.58 15.36
CA GLY A 219 15.57 -21.35 16.80
C GLY A 219 14.44 -20.48 17.33
N ARG A 220 14.05 -20.69 18.59
CA ARG A 220 13.04 -19.88 19.27
C ARG A 220 13.68 -18.63 19.84
N ARG A 221 13.04 -17.48 19.62
CA ARG A 221 13.47 -16.16 20.09
C ARG A 221 12.24 -15.36 20.48
N ALA A 222 12.41 -14.31 21.27
CA ALA A 222 11.31 -13.40 21.57
C ALA A 222 10.91 -12.59 20.33
N ASN A 223 9.63 -12.30 20.22
CA ASN A 223 9.11 -11.44 19.17
C ASN A 223 9.38 -9.97 19.49
N PRO A 224 9.84 -9.16 18.50
CA PRO A 224 9.86 -7.71 18.65
C PRO A 224 8.44 -7.15 18.86
N ASP A 225 8.35 -6.04 19.59
CA ASP A 225 7.07 -5.34 19.80
C ASP A 225 6.38 -4.95 18.48
N ASP A 226 7.18 -4.68 17.43
CA ASP A 226 6.66 -4.32 16.10
C ASP A 226 5.96 -5.49 15.38
N PHE A 227 6.08 -6.75 15.86
CA PHE A 227 5.38 -7.90 15.26
C PHE A 227 3.90 -7.93 15.59
N ARG A 228 3.50 -7.24 16.65
CA ARG A 228 2.12 -7.26 17.14
C ARG A 228 1.55 -5.85 17.23
N PRO A 229 0.67 -5.44 16.30
CA PRO A 229 -0.02 -4.17 16.39
C PRO A 229 -1.02 -4.18 17.55
N THR A 230 -1.33 -3.00 18.07
CA THR A 230 -2.36 -2.83 19.11
C THR A 230 -3.74 -3.26 18.66
N ARG A 231 -3.98 -3.26 17.35
CA ARG A 231 -5.24 -3.66 16.72
C ARG A 231 -5.01 -4.02 15.27
N ILE A 232 -5.74 -5.03 14.80
CA ILE A 232 -5.83 -5.36 13.38
C ILE A 232 -7.27 -5.68 13.01
N GLN A 233 -7.68 -5.24 11.85
CA GLN A 233 -8.96 -5.60 11.25
C GLN A 233 -8.75 -5.84 9.77
N ALA A 234 -9.11 -7.03 9.29
CA ALA A 234 -9.10 -7.38 7.88
C ALA A 234 -10.52 -7.76 7.45
N LEU A 235 -10.92 -7.29 6.27
CA LEU A 235 -12.21 -7.55 5.66
C LEU A 235 -11.97 -8.05 4.24
N LEU A 236 -12.67 -9.10 3.84
CA LEU A 236 -12.72 -9.55 2.45
C LEU A 236 -14.13 -9.31 1.92
N ASP A 237 -14.23 -8.50 0.88
CA ASP A 237 -15.47 -8.16 0.21
C ASP A 237 -15.48 -8.81 -1.18
N LEU A 238 -16.54 -9.55 -1.45
CA LEU A 238 -16.79 -10.13 -2.78
C LEU A 238 -18.10 -9.55 -3.30
N GLY A 239 -18.03 -8.89 -4.44
CA GLY A 239 -19.16 -8.11 -4.90
C GLY A 239 -19.24 -7.92 -6.40
N TYR A 240 -20.23 -7.15 -6.75
CA TYR A 240 -20.54 -6.72 -8.09
C TYR A 240 -20.63 -5.20 -8.12
N ARG A 241 -20.12 -4.60 -9.18
CA ARG A 241 -20.21 -3.16 -9.43
C ARG A 241 -20.76 -2.86 -10.79
N ARG A 242 -21.55 -1.81 -10.88
CA ARG A 242 -22.01 -1.20 -12.12
C ARG A 242 -21.48 0.23 -12.18
N THR A 243 -20.78 0.55 -13.25
CA THR A 243 -20.23 1.86 -13.52
C THR A 243 -20.96 2.47 -14.71
N ASN A 244 -21.50 3.68 -14.55
CA ASN A 244 -22.27 4.39 -15.58
C ASN A 244 -21.51 5.61 -16.07
N HIS A 245 -21.49 5.82 -17.39
CA HIS A 245 -21.06 7.05 -18.07
C HIS A 245 -19.64 7.54 -17.84
N PHE A 246 -18.73 6.68 -17.37
CA PHE A 246 -17.34 7.06 -17.21
C PHE A 246 -16.50 6.37 -18.31
N GLY A 247 -15.56 7.12 -18.91
CA GLY A 247 -14.66 6.61 -19.95
C GLY A 247 -14.88 7.25 -21.31
N VAL A 248 -14.04 6.88 -22.26
CA VAL A 248 -14.04 7.45 -23.64
C VAL A 248 -15.30 7.06 -24.40
N THR A 249 -15.90 5.92 -24.10
CA THR A 249 -17.05 5.37 -24.85
C THR A 249 -18.41 5.68 -24.23
N GLY A 250 -18.48 6.16 -22.98
CA GLY A 250 -19.73 6.41 -22.28
C GLY A 250 -20.57 5.15 -22.00
N GLU A 251 -19.98 3.97 -22.11
CA GLU A 251 -20.65 2.69 -21.91
C GLU A 251 -20.82 2.34 -20.44
N GLU A 252 -21.90 1.63 -20.14
CA GLU A 252 -22.11 0.99 -18.84
C GLU A 252 -21.20 -0.22 -18.72
N LEU A 253 -20.55 -0.37 -17.57
CA LEU A 253 -19.72 -1.53 -17.28
C LEU A 253 -20.19 -2.26 -16.04
N ASP A 254 -20.46 -3.54 -16.22
CA ASP A 254 -20.80 -4.48 -15.16
C ASP A 254 -19.65 -5.42 -14.86
N GLN A 255 -19.22 -5.50 -13.57
CA GLN A 255 -18.01 -6.22 -13.22
C GLN A 255 -18.09 -6.83 -11.83
N GLY A 256 -17.67 -8.11 -11.69
CA GLY A 256 -17.36 -8.71 -10.39
C GLY A 256 -16.05 -8.19 -9.83
N TYR A 257 -15.92 -8.10 -8.53
CA TYR A 257 -14.66 -7.72 -7.87
C TYR A 257 -14.46 -8.43 -6.53
N GLY A 258 -13.21 -8.49 -6.10
CA GLY A 258 -12.82 -8.87 -4.75
C GLY A 258 -11.94 -7.78 -4.15
N GLU A 259 -12.23 -7.35 -2.92
CA GLU A 259 -11.49 -6.30 -2.22
C GLU A 259 -11.07 -6.79 -0.83
N LEU A 260 -9.80 -6.58 -0.50
CA LEU A 260 -9.25 -6.78 0.84
C LEU A 260 -9.00 -5.40 1.46
N VAL A 261 -9.71 -5.14 2.57
CA VAL A 261 -9.51 -3.92 3.37
C VAL A 261 -8.79 -4.29 4.65
N LEU A 262 -7.59 -3.71 4.87
CA LEU A 262 -6.79 -3.92 6.06
C LEU A 262 -6.64 -2.62 6.85
N SER A 263 -7.03 -2.63 8.12
CA SER A 263 -6.75 -1.59 9.09
C SER A 263 -5.75 -2.12 10.12
N TYR A 264 -4.54 -1.57 10.10
CA TYR A 264 -3.44 -1.91 11.00
C TYR A 264 -3.27 -0.81 12.05
N GLY A 265 -3.14 -1.17 13.32
CA GLY A 265 -3.08 -0.23 14.43
C GLY A 265 -4.41 0.45 14.73
N ASP A 266 -4.51 1.20 15.83
CA ASP A 266 -5.64 2.07 16.11
C ASP A 266 -5.48 3.39 15.36
N GLN A 267 -6.45 3.73 14.49
CA GLN A 267 -6.42 4.87 13.59
C GLN A 267 -6.48 6.24 14.31
N VAL A 268 -6.43 6.26 15.62
CA VAL A 268 -6.36 7.48 16.45
C VAL A 268 -5.27 7.35 17.52
N GLU A 269 -5.26 6.25 18.28
CA GLU A 269 -4.32 6.12 19.41
C GLU A 269 -2.88 5.92 18.94
N ASP A 270 -2.68 5.19 17.84
CA ASP A 270 -1.36 4.85 17.34
C ASP A 270 -0.75 5.89 16.40
N LEU A 271 -1.50 6.92 16.00
CA LEU A 271 -1.01 7.99 15.11
C LEU A 271 0.24 8.72 15.63
N LYS A 272 0.45 8.75 16.95
CA LYS A 272 1.60 9.39 17.61
C LYS A 272 2.84 8.51 17.71
N LYS A 273 2.71 7.22 17.40
CA LYS A 273 3.81 6.28 17.47
C LYS A 273 4.74 6.44 16.26
N LYS A 274 5.60 5.46 16.01
CA LYS A 274 6.49 5.43 14.85
C LYS A 274 5.69 5.54 13.53
N PRO A 275 6.30 5.99 12.43
CA PRO A 275 5.65 5.99 11.13
C PRO A 275 5.01 4.64 10.80
N PHE A 276 3.83 4.68 10.17
CA PHE A 276 3.03 3.51 9.83
C PHE A 276 2.64 2.61 11.03
N SER A 277 2.64 3.11 12.26
CA SER A 277 2.03 2.40 13.40
C SER A 277 0.51 2.28 13.29
N ALA A 278 -0.10 3.13 12.47
CA ALA A 278 -1.48 3.03 12.04
C ALA A 278 -1.55 3.27 10.53
N PHE A 279 -2.09 2.33 9.77
CA PHE A 279 -2.29 2.50 8.33
C PHE A 279 -3.54 1.77 7.85
N LEU A 280 -4.03 2.17 6.68
CA LEU A 280 -5.11 1.56 5.94
C LEU A 280 -4.59 1.06 4.61
N VAL A 281 -5.05 -0.11 4.18
CA VAL A 281 -4.81 -0.66 2.85
C VAL A 281 -6.14 -1.09 2.25
N ASP A 282 -6.39 -0.67 1.02
CA ASP A 282 -7.45 -1.19 0.17
C ASP A 282 -6.80 -1.81 -1.06
N PHE A 283 -7.03 -3.10 -1.25
CA PHE A 283 -6.51 -3.87 -2.37
C PHE A 283 -7.67 -4.52 -3.11
N GLU A 284 -7.89 -4.12 -4.37
CA GLU A 284 -9.00 -4.62 -5.18
C GLU A 284 -8.52 -5.30 -6.46
N LEU A 285 -9.10 -6.46 -6.71
CA LEU A 285 -9.00 -7.18 -7.97
C LEU A 285 -10.35 -7.18 -8.68
N ALA A 286 -10.30 -6.90 -9.97
CA ALA A 286 -11.47 -6.95 -10.84
C ALA A 286 -11.07 -7.54 -12.19
N PRO A 287 -11.16 -8.87 -12.37
CA PRO A 287 -10.78 -9.53 -13.61
C PRO A 287 -11.72 -9.18 -14.76
N GLY A 288 -11.20 -9.15 -15.96
CA GLY A 288 -12.01 -9.10 -17.17
C GLY A 288 -11.79 -7.93 -18.11
N GLN A 289 -10.64 -7.21 -17.99
CA GLN A 289 -10.31 -6.16 -18.95
C GLN A 289 -8.98 -6.43 -19.66
N PRO A 290 -8.98 -6.53 -20.99
CA PRO A 290 -7.80 -6.93 -21.75
C PRO A 290 -6.58 -6.05 -21.53
N ASP A 291 -6.77 -4.73 -21.39
CA ASP A 291 -5.67 -3.75 -21.37
C ASP A 291 -5.33 -3.20 -19.98
N VAL A 292 -6.16 -3.46 -18.98
CA VAL A 292 -6.04 -2.86 -17.63
C VAL A 292 -5.43 -3.82 -16.60
N GLY A 293 -5.45 -5.12 -16.88
CA GLY A 293 -5.01 -6.15 -15.94
C GLY A 293 -6.03 -6.41 -14.82
N ALA A 294 -5.68 -7.29 -13.88
CA ALA A 294 -6.58 -7.68 -12.79
C ALA A 294 -6.52 -6.74 -11.58
N LEU A 295 -5.43 -5.99 -11.39
CA LEU A 295 -5.29 -5.05 -10.28
C LEU A 295 -6.07 -3.77 -10.58
N ALA A 296 -7.21 -3.61 -9.93
CA ALA A 296 -8.06 -2.45 -10.10
C ALA A 296 -7.69 -1.30 -9.13
N GLN A 297 -7.30 -1.64 -7.91
CA GLN A 297 -6.91 -0.65 -6.90
C GLN A 297 -5.88 -1.21 -5.93
N LEU A 298 -4.91 -0.38 -5.58
CA LEU A 298 -4.07 -0.54 -4.39
C LEU A 298 -3.87 0.85 -3.77
N ARG A 299 -4.40 1.03 -2.58
CA ARG A 299 -4.22 2.25 -1.82
C ARG A 299 -3.66 1.92 -0.45
N ALA A 300 -2.57 2.57 -0.07
CA ALA A 300 -1.99 2.48 1.25
C ALA A 300 -1.82 3.89 1.81
N ARG A 301 -2.26 4.13 3.06
CA ARG A 301 -2.06 5.40 3.75
C ARG A 301 -1.69 5.14 5.21
N GLY A 302 -0.47 5.53 5.59
CA GLY A 302 0.07 5.36 6.92
C GLY A 302 0.42 6.69 7.61
N ASN A 303 0.32 6.72 8.94
CA ASN A 303 0.73 7.89 9.72
C ASN A 303 2.24 8.12 9.62
N LEU A 304 2.65 9.38 9.62
CA LEU A 304 4.04 9.81 9.81
C LEU A 304 4.24 10.39 11.20
N ALA A 305 3.33 11.25 11.63
CA ALA A 305 3.36 11.92 12.92
C ALA A 305 1.96 12.41 13.32
N ALA A 306 1.73 12.60 14.62
CA ALA A 306 0.53 13.28 15.09
C ALA A 306 0.77 14.02 16.41
N LYS A 307 -0.01 15.09 16.62
CA LYS A 307 -0.06 15.86 17.86
C LYS A 307 -1.51 15.92 18.36
N THR A 308 -1.74 15.51 19.61
CA THR A 308 -3.06 15.68 20.22
C THR A 308 -3.29 17.15 20.52
N LEU A 309 -4.39 17.67 20.03
CA LEU A 309 -4.88 19.01 20.30
C LEU A 309 -5.76 19.04 21.56
N SER A 310 -6.65 18.06 21.68
CA SER A 310 -7.54 17.90 22.81
C SER A 310 -7.88 16.44 23.06
N ARG A 311 -8.03 16.09 24.34
CA ARG A 311 -8.50 14.78 24.79
C ARG A 311 -9.37 14.96 26.01
N THR A 312 -10.61 14.52 25.91
CA THR A 312 -11.57 14.45 27.01
C THR A 312 -12.24 13.08 27.01
N ASN A 313 -13.02 12.72 28.01
CA ASN A 313 -13.70 11.42 28.07
C ASN A 313 -14.52 11.16 26.79
N GLY A 314 -14.10 10.18 26.00
CA GLY A 314 -14.77 9.78 24.76
C GLY A 314 -14.48 10.64 23.52
N HIS A 315 -13.66 11.70 23.61
CA HIS A 315 -13.34 12.58 22.50
C HIS A 315 -11.83 12.78 22.35
N VAL A 316 -11.33 12.66 21.13
CA VAL A 316 -9.92 12.91 20.80
C VAL A 316 -9.85 13.68 19.49
N HIS A 317 -9.07 14.77 19.51
CA HIS A 317 -8.77 15.59 18.34
C HIS A 317 -7.27 15.68 18.16
N GLN A 318 -6.79 15.39 16.96
CA GLN A 318 -5.36 15.35 16.65
C GLN A 318 -5.10 16.06 15.32
N LEU A 319 -3.98 16.76 15.25
CA LEU A 319 -3.37 17.13 13.98
C LEU A 319 -2.44 15.98 13.59
N ALA A 320 -2.62 15.44 12.39
CA ALA A 320 -1.87 14.28 11.92
C ALA A 320 -1.33 14.50 10.50
N ALA A 321 -0.18 13.88 10.24
CA ALA A 321 0.45 13.80 8.93
C ALA A 321 0.54 12.34 8.49
N PHE A 322 0.28 12.10 7.22
CA PHE A 322 0.27 10.78 6.61
C PHE A 322 1.08 10.78 5.32
N MET A 323 1.56 9.62 4.93
CA MET A 323 2.08 9.33 3.61
C MET A 323 1.16 8.33 2.93
N SER A 324 0.93 8.51 1.63
CA SER A 324 0.11 7.60 0.83
C SER A 324 0.78 7.15 -0.45
N TYR A 325 0.36 5.99 -0.87
CA TYR A 325 0.52 5.44 -2.20
C TYR A 325 -0.87 5.10 -2.73
N GLU A 326 -1.17 5.55 -3.95
CA GLU A 326 -2.45 5.36 -4.60
C GLU A 326 -2.27 4.86 -6.03
N TYR A 327 -2.93 3.77 -6.34
CA TYR A 327 -3.02 3.18 -7.67
C TYR A 327 -4.46 2.80 -7.94
N PHE A 328 -5.04 3.38 -8.98
CA PHE A 328 -6.35 3.06 -9.52
C PHE A 328 -6.20 2.82 -11.02
N ASN A 329 -6.62 1.67 -11.48
CA ASN A 329 -6.59 1.31 -12.89
C ASN A 329 -7.87 0.56 -13.24
N THR A 330 -8.92 1.33 -13.42
CA THR A 330 -10.24 0.84 -13.82
C THR A 330 -10.64 1.50 -15.14
N PRO A 331 -11.57 0.95 -15.91
CA PRO A 331 -12.05 1.58 -17.11
C PRO A 331 -12.66 2.96 -16.90
N ALA A 332 -13.24 3.11 -15.72
CA ALA A 332 -13.86 4.37 -15.34
C ALA A 332 -12.82 5.41 -14.91
N PHE A 333 -11.74 4.98 -14.25
CA PHE A 333 -10.82 5.89 -13.60
C PHE A 333 -9.41 5.30 -13.54
N GLN A 334 -8.46 6.03 -14.10
CA GLN A 334 -7.03 5.70 -14.02
C GLN A 334 -6.33 6.86 -13.33
N PHE A 335 -5.70 6.54 -12.21
CA PHE A 335 -4.99 7.51 -11.38
C PHE A 335 -3.89 6.81 -10.59
N GLY A 336 -2.70 7.38 -10.58
CA GLY A 336 -1.61 7.04 -9.69
C GLY A 336 -1.13 8.28 -8.94
N GLY A 337 -0.75 8.13 -7.67
CA GLY A 337 -0.24 9.25 -6.91
C GLY A 337 0.47 8.82 -5.63
N GLN A 338 1.57 9.50 -5.33
CA GLN A 338 2.34 9.27 -4.12
C GLN A 338 2.60 10.60 -3.43
N GLY A 339 2.36 10.66 -2.11
CA GLY A 339 2.60 11.91 -1.40
C GLY A 339 2.06 11.95 0.02
N PHE A 340 1.60 13.11 0.41
CA PHE A 340 1.38 13.46 1.80
C PHE A 340 -0.02 14.02 2.03
N HIS A 341 -0.56 13.74 3.22
CA HIS A 341 -1.77 14.35 3.71
C HIS A 341 -1.52 14.92 5.10
N GLY A 342 -2.17 16.03 5.42
CA GLY A 342 -2.05 16.65 6.74
C GLY A 342 -3.32 17.35 7.16
N GLY A 343 -3.72 17.18 8.42
CA GLY A 343 -4.92 17.84 8.93
C GLY A 343 -5.50 17.23 10.18
N LEU A 344 -6.79 17.46 10.38
CA LEU A 344 -7.51 17.10 11.59
C LEU A 344 -8.07 15.69 11.50
N VAL A 345 -7.78 14.90 12.54
CA VAL A 345 -8.39 13.59 12.81
C VAL A 345 -9.11 13.68 14.15
N SER A 346 -10.39 13.36 14.15
CA SER A 346 -11.24 13.47 15.32
C SER A 346 -12.04 12.22 15.55
N ARG A 347 -12.20 11.83 16.82
CA ARG A 347 -13.06 10.72 17.25
C ARG A 347 -13.92 11.13 18.41
N TRP A 348 -15.20 10.79 18.34
CA TRP A 348 -16.19 10.93 19.40
C TRP A 348 -16.78 9.54 19.71
N GLY A 349 -16.90 9.23 20.99
CA GLY A 349 -17.49 8.00 21.50
C GLY A 349 -16.45 6.96 21.92
N ASP A 350 -16.92 5.73 22.21
CA ASP A 350 -16.10 4.66 22.72
C ASP A 350 -15.20 4.07 21.61
N PRO A 351 -13.87 4.00 21.82
CA PRO A 351 -12.95 3.36 20.87
C PRO A 351 -13.30 1.93 20.49
N ARG A 352 -13.87 1.18 21.45
CA ARG A 352 -14.25 -0.24 21.29
C ARG A 352 -15.77 -0.45 21.11
N GLY A 353 -16.54 0.63 20.97
CA GLY A 353 -17.99 0.59 20.87
C GLY A 353 -18.52 1.44 19.73
N LYS A 354 -19.50 2.27 20.07
CA LYS A 354 -20.14 3.19 19.14
C LYS A 354 -19.35 4.50 19.05
N ARG A 355 -18.85 4.83 17.85
CA ARG A 355 -18.03 6.04 17.64
C ARG A 355 -18.30 6.71 16.30
N THR A 356 -18.03 8.00 16.27
CA THR A 356 -17.93 8.80 15.04
C THR A 356 -16.46 9.18 14.82
N GLN A 357 -15.99 9.06 13.59
CA GLN A 357 -14.66 9.52 13.18
C GLN A 357 -14.81 10.54 12.06
N ILE A 358 -14.04 11.63 12.13
CA ILE A 358 -13.98 12.65 11.09
C ILE A 358 -12.52 12.91 10.77
N GLU A 359 -12.21 12.93 9.48
CA GLU A 359 -10.91 13.30 8.93
C GLU A 359 -11.12 14.45 7.96
N VAL A 360 -10.35 15.54 8.11
CA VAL A 360 -10.30 16.67 7.18
C VAL A 360 -8.82 16.95 6.93
N LEU A 361 -8.34 16.56 5.74
CA LEU A 361 -6.93 16.58 5.40
C LEU A 361 -6.72 17.41 4.13
N GLY A 362 -5.68 18.23 4.13
CA GLY A 362 -5.06 18.73 2.90
C GLY A 362 -4.22 17.62 2.27
N THR A 363 -4.17 17.58 0.95
CA THR A 363 -3.43 16.59 0.15
C THR A 363 -2.41 17.30 -0.71
N PHE A 364 -1.18 16.77 -0.74
CA PHE A 364 -0.11 17.17 -1.64
C PHE A 364 0.57 15.93 -2.22
N LEU A 365 0.47 15.74 -3.54
CA LEU A 365 1.13 14.67 -4.27
C LEU A 365 2.19 15.28 -5.20
N PRO A 366 3.47 15.21 -4.83
CA PRO A 366 4.58 15.71 -5.67
C PRO A 366 4.60 15.12 -7.07
N ILE A 367 4.04 13.91 -7.20
CA ILE A 367 3.85 13.26 -8.48
C ILE A 367 2.50 12.54 -8.48
N SER A 368 1.77 12.72 -9.56
CA SER A 368 0.53 12.00 -9.86
C SER A 368 0.39 11.81 -11.37
N ALA A 369 -0.25 10.72 -11.75
CA ALA A 369 -0.53 10.35 -13.12
C ALA A 369 -2.04 10.20 -13.30
N LEU A 370 -2.59 10.85 -14.33
CA LEU A 370 -4.00 10.80 -14.67
C LEU A 370 -4.17 10.38 -16.13
N ARG A 371 -5.20 9.60 -16.41
CA ARG A 371 -5.55 9.26 -17.78
C ARG A 371 -5.75 10.52 -18.62
N SER A 372 -4.99 10.65 -19.72
CA SER A 372 -5.18 11.68 -20.72
C SER A 372 -6.41 11.39 -21.57
N ASP A 373 -7.05 12.44 -22.07
CA ASP A 373 -8.10 12.32 -23.09
C ASP A 373 -7.51 12.29 -24.50
N TYR A 374 -6.23 12.61 -24.63
CA TYR A 374 -5.48 12.64 -25.88
C TYR A 374 -4.29 11.69 -25.80
N PHE A 375 -3.90 11.12 -26.91
CA PHE A 375 -2.76 10.20 -26.97
C PHE A 375 -1.46 11.00 -27.03
N VAL A 376 -0.61 10.90 -26.03
CA VAL A 376 0.61 11.73 -25.91
C VAL A 376 1.72 11.24 -26.82
N THR A 377 1.85 9.92 -27.05
CA THR A 377 2.88 9.36 -27.93
C THR A 377 2.39 8.11 -28.67
N LEU A 378 2.97 7.84 -29.82
CA LEU A 378 2.77 6.58 -30.54
C LEU A 378 3.30 5.35 -29.79
N GLU A 379 4.04 5.55 -28.69
CA GLU A 379 4.76 4.52 -27.94
C GLU A 379 4.04 4.00 -26.68
N GLY A 380 2.86 4.50 -26.34
CA GLY A 380 1.99 3.82 -25.36
C GLY A 380 1.69 4.53 -24.04
N ARG A 381 2.11 5.79 -23.83
CA ARG A 381 1.68 6.57 -22.66
C ARG A 381 0.33 7.23 -22.95
N ASP A 382 -0.70 6.81 -22.20
CA ASP A 382 -2.08 7.34 -22.29
C ASP A 382 -2.49 8.14 -21.05
N TYR A 383 -1.52 8.72 -20.33
CA TYR A 383 -1.74 9.50 -19.12
C TYR A 383 -0.79 10.69 -19.03
N ASP A 384 -1.25 11.73 -18.33
CA ASP A 384 -0.51 12.95 -18.04
C ASP A 384 0.08 12.89 -16.64
N TYR A 385 1.29 13.43 -16.45
CA TYR A 385 1.89 13.64 -15.14
C TYR A 385 1.67 15.06 -14.65
N GLY A 386 1.40 15.19 -13.36
CA GLY A 386 1.27 16.48 -12.69
C GLY A 386 1.59 16.44 -11.21
N VAL A 387 1.62 17.61 -10.60
CA VAL A 387 1.65 17.79 -9.14
C VAL A 387 0.24 18.05 -8.66
N SER A 388 -0.27 17.26 -7.71
CA SER A 388 -1.64 17.41 -7.24
C SER A 388 -1.74 18.06 -5.88
N PHE A 389 -2.68 19.00 -5.75
CA PHE A 389 -3.07 19.65 -4.51
C PHE A 389 -4.55 19.44 -4.27
N GLY A 390 -4.96 19.26 -3.02
CA GLY A 390 -6.38 19.11 -2.78
C GLY A 390 -6.76 18.77 -1.35
N THR A 391 -7.90 18.11 -1.22
CA THR A 391 -8.49 17.76 0.07
C THR A 391 -8.98 16.34 0.08
N TRP A 392 -8.94 15.76 1.28
CA TRP A 392 -9.54 14.50 1.63
C TRP A 392 -10.43 14.69 2.85
N THR A 393 -11.67 14.26 2.79
CA THR A 393 -12.60 14.31 3.91
C THR A 393 -13.23 12.93 4.11
N ARG A 394 -13.41 12.51 5.37
CA ARG A 394 -14.11 11.29 5.72
C ARG A 394 -14.93 11.52 6.97
N VAL A 395 -16.19 11.11 6.94
CA VAL A 395 -17.07 11.03 8.11
C VAL A 395 -17.56 9.58 8.19
N ALA A 396 -17.32 8.94 9.33
CA ALA A 396 -17.75 7.56 9.54
C ALA A 396 -18.44 7.41 10.90
N ARG A 397 -19.58 6.72 10.89
CA ARG A 397 -20.24 6.24 12.09
C ARG A 397 -20.07 4.74 12.17
N ILE A 398 -19.45 4.26 13.23
CA ILE A 398 -19.05 2.88 13.42
C ILE A 398 -19.76 2.30 14.63
N TRP A 399 -20.33 1.14 14.47
CA TRP A 399 -20.89 0.28 15.53
C TRP A 399 -20.03 -0.99 15.58
N GLU A 400 -19.17 -1.06 16.57
CA GLU A 400 -18.17 -2.11 16.67
C GLU A 400 -18.81 -3.52 16.59
N GLY A 401 -18.33 -4.33 15.63
CA GLY A 401 -18.87 -5.68 15.39
C GLY A 401 -20.25 -5.75 14.73
N LYS A 402 -20.90 -4.61 14.47
CA LYS A 402 -22.24 -4.55 13.87
C LYS A 402 -22.27 -3.90 12.49
N GLY A 403 -21.36 -2.99 12.20
CA GLY A 403 -21.30 -2.33 10.91
C GLY A 403 -20.82 -0.90 10.98
N MET A 404 -20.91 -0.22 9.83
CA MET A 404 -20.57 1.19 9.69
C MET A 404 -21.36 1.84 8.57
N VAL A 405 -21.47 3.17 8.63
CA VAL A 405 -21.77 4.02 7.49
C VAL A 405 -20.70 5.08 7.36
N GLN A 406 -20.31 5.42 6.13
CA GLN A 406 -19.33 6.46 5.89
C GLN A 406 -19.62 7.27 4.62
N ALA A 407 -19.15 8.51 4.65
CA ALA A 407 -19.04 9.36 3.49
C ALA A 407 -17.56 9.77 3.34
N VAL A 408 -17.03 9.67 2.13
CA VAL A 408 -15.67 10.08 1.78
C VAL A 408 -15.74 11.05 0.63
N GLY A 409 -15.10 12.20 0.75
CA GLY A 409 -14.95 13.19 -0.30
C GLY A 409 -13.50 13.43 -0.63
N ARG A 410 -13.20 13.63 -1.90
CA ARG A 410 -11.86 13.98 -2.40
C ARG A 410 -11.99 15.02 -3.50
N MET A 411 -11.07 15.99 -3.51
CA MET A 411 -10.91 16.92 -4.62
C MET A 411 -9.43 17.17 -4.84
N LEU A 412 -8.98 17.12 -6.08
CA LEU A 412 -7.60 17.43 -6.48
C LEU A 412 -7.60 18.39 -7.67
N TYR A 413 -6.70 19.35 -7.61
CA TYR A 413 -6.25 20.16 -8.73
C TYR A 413 -4.86 19.70 -9.14
N THR A 414 -4.62 19.50 -10.43
CA THR A 414 -3.39 18.92 -10.96
C THR A 414 -2.95 19.70 -12.20
N PRO A 415 -2.05 20.69 -12.10
CA PRO A 415 -1.34 21.21 -13.25
C PRO A 415 -0.52 20.12 -13.90
N ILE A 416 -0.61 20.01 -15.20
CA ILE A 416 0.15 19.04 -16.00
C ILE A 416 1.59 19.54 -16.11
N ILE A 417 2.55 18.68 -15.86
CA ILE A 417 3.99 18.97 -15.99
C ILE A 417 4.66 18.11 -17.06
N SER A 418 4.00 17.04 -17.49
CA SER A 418 4.41 16.24 -18.63
C SER A 418 3.20 15.51 -19.21
N GLY A 419 2.88 15.84 -20.42
CA GLY A 419 1.69 15.43 -21.15
C GLY A 419 1.29 16.51 -22.13
N PHE A 420 0.00 16.71 -22.34
CA PHE A 420 -0.52 17.88 -23.03
C PHE A 420 -0.65 19.05 -22.04
N ASP A 421 -0.16 20.23 -22.41
CA ASP A 421 -0.20 21.41 -21.55
C ASP A 421 -1.65 21.70 -21.12
N GLY A 422 -1.83 21.98 -19.84
CA GLY A 422 -3.14 22.24 -19.25
C GLY A 422 -3.24 21.81 -17.78
N ASP A 423 -4.48 21.67 -17.32
CA ASP A 423 -4.80 21.39 -15.92
C ASP A 423 -5.94 20.37 -15.80
N HIS A 424 -5.91 19.60 -14.72
CA HIS A 424 -7.02 18.74 -14.32
C HIS A 424 -7.62 19.14 -12.99
N VAL A 425 -8.94 19.12 -12.87
CA VAL A 425 -9.65 19.04 -11.60
C VAL A 425 -10.39 17.72 -11.54
N GLN A 426 -10.17 16.97 -10.47
CA GLN A 426 -10.90 15.74 -10.19
C GLN A 426 -11.55 15.81 -8.83
N ALA A 427 -12.76 15.27 -8.74
CA ALA A 427 -13.47 15.13 -7.48
C ALA A 427 -14.15 13.75 -7.41
N GLY A 428 -14.31 13.25 -6.22
CA GLY A 428 -15.05 12.01 -5.94
C GLY A 428 -15.77 12.10 -4.62
N ALA A 429 -16.96 11.52 -4.57
CA ALA A 429 -17.74 11.37 -3.35
C ALA A 429 -18.25 9.93 -3.25
N THR A 430 -17.93 9.25 -2.15
CA THR A 430 -18.37 7.89 -1.88
C THR A 430 -19.23 7.84 -0.64
N PHE A 431 -20.38 7.19 -0.73
CA PHE A 431 -21.24 6.82 0.39
C PHE A 431 -21.25 5.30 0.51
N GLU A 432 -20.96 4.78 1.69
CA GLU A 432 -20.89 3.35 1.94
C GLU A 432 -21.61 2.99 3.22
N GLY A 433 -22.36 1.89 3.18
CA GLY A 433 -22.94 1.23 4.34
C GLY A 433 -22.57 -0.24 4.38
N ARG A 434 -22.24 -0.73 5.58
CA ARG A 434 -21.86 -2.13 5.82
C ARG A 434 -22.49 -2.59 7.12
N LEU A 435 -23.14 -3.76 7.11
CA LEU A 435 -23.82 -4.34 8.26
C LEU A 435 -23.41 -5.80 8.46
N TYR A 436 -23.19 -6.20 9.71
CA TYR A 436 -22.93 -7.58 10.13
C TYR A 436 -24.06 -8.04 11.03
N PRO A 437 -25.15 -8.59 10.47
CA PRO A 437 -26.34 -8.99 11.24
C PRO A 437 -26.03 -10.13 12.20
N ARG A 438 -25.16 -11.06 11.80
CA ARG A 438 -24.75 -12.21 12.62
C ARG A 438 -23.29 -12.57 12.35
N GLY A 439 -22.48 -12.55 13.41
CA GLY A 439 -21.09 -13.02 13.36
C GLY A 439 -20.20 -12.22 12.42
N ARG A 440 -19.47 -12.94 11.56
CA ARG A 440 -18.40 -12.39 10.71
C ARG A 440 -18.85 -12.08 9.28
N PHE A 441 -20.04 -12.52 8.89
CA PHE A 441 -20.59 -12.25 7.55
C PHE A 441 -21.46 -11.01 7.57
N GLY A 442 -21.24 -10.16 6.59
CA GLY A 442 -21.95 -8.91 6.43
C GLY A 442 -22.39 -8.68 5.00
N LEU A 443 -23.22 -7.68 4.83
CA LEU A 443 -23.63 -7.14 3.54
C LEU A 443 -23.25 -5.68 3.48
N GLY A 444 -22.82 -5.22 2.32
CA GLY A 444 -22.50 -3.85 2.09
C GLY A 444 -22.96 -3.34 0.74
N ALA A 445 -23.13 -2.03 0.70
CA ALA A 445 -23.38 -1.30 -0.54
C ALA A 445 -22.62 0.03 -0.50
N ALA A 446 -22.15 0.45 -1.66
CA ALA A 446 -21.50 1.74 -1.83
C ALA A 446 -21.97 2.40 -3.13
N TRP A 447 -22.03 3.71 -3.11
CA TRP A 447 -22.24 4.52 -4.30
C TRP A 447 -21.16 5.59 -4.35
N THR A 448 -20.52 5.72 -5.52
CA THR A 448 -19.45 6.69 -5.75
C THR A 448 -19.80 7.54 -6.96
N TYR A 449 -19.71 8.85 -6.82
CA TYR A 449 -19.74 9.79 -7.92
C TYR A 449 -18.31 10.25 -8.24
N TYR A 450 -17.98 10.28 -9.52
CA TYR A 450 -16.71 10.77 -10.04
C TYR A 450 -16.94 11.97 -10.95
N TYR A 451 -16.03 12.92 -10.87
CA TYR A 451 -16.01 14.11 -11.73
C TYR A 451 -14.56 14.40 -12.10
N ARG A 452 -14.34 14.71 -13.38
CA ARG A 452 -13.09 15.26 -13.90
C ARG A 452 -13.41 16.34 -14.90
N ASN A 453 -12.69 17.46 -14.82
CA ASN A 453 -12.61 18.47 -15.86
C ASN A 453 -11.14 18.69 -16.20
N SER A 454 -10.82 18.59 -17.47
CA SER A 454 -9.48 18.77 -18.03
C SER A 454 -9.53 19.95 -18.97
N TRP A 455 -8.72 20.95 -18.72
CA TRP A 455 -8.51 22.10 -19.57
C TRP A 455 -7.19 21.90 -20.28
N TYR A 456 -7.18 21.99 -21.61
CA TYR A 456 -5.99 21.80 -22.44
C TYR A 456 -5.74 23.07 -23.25
N ASP A 457 -4.48 23.52 -23.33
CA ASP A 457 -4.12 24.74 -24.03
C ASP A 457 -4.28 24.61 -25.56
N ASP A 458 -3.92 23.44 -26.12
CA ASP A 458 -3.92 23.21 -27.57
C ASP A 458 -5.05 22.27 -28.04
N PHE A 459 -5.91 21.77 -27.14
CA PHE A 459 -6.97 20.83 -27.46
C PHE A 459 -8.27 21.24 -26.79
N PRO A 460 -9.42 20.77 -27.27
CA PRO A 460 -10.71 21.02 -26.62
C PRO A 460 -10.74 20.52 -25.18
N ASP A 461 -11.34 21.31 -24.31
CA ASP A 461 -11.58 20.91 -22.92
C ASP A 461 -12.44 19.66 -22.83
N VAL A 462 -12.16 18.80 -21.87
CA VAL A 462 -12.90 17.55 -21.66
C VAL A 462 -13.48 17.49 -20.26
N LYS A 463 -14.79 17.38 -20.20
CA LYS A 463 -15.52 17.14 -18.96
C LYS A 463 -16.04 15.71 -18.94
N ARG A 464 -15.79 15.01 -17.83
CA ARG A 464 -16.28 13.65 -17.60
C ARG A 464 -16.87 13.55 -16.22
N ASP A 465 -18.02 12.92 -16.13
CA ASP A 465 -18.64 12.56 -14.86
C ASP A 465 -19.33 11.21 -14.98
N GLY A 466 -19.48 10.54 -13.85
CA GLY A 466 -20.13 9.26 -13.81
C GLY A 466 -20.31 8.76 -12.38
N SER A 467 -20.98 7.63 -12.27
CA SER A 467 -21.23 7.02 -10.98
C SER A 467 -20.97 5.53 -11.00
N GLN A 468 -20.66 4.98 -9.84
CA GLN A 468 -20.47 3.56 -9.62
C GLN A 468 -21.30 3.11 -8.43
N ALA A 469 -22.16 2.12 -8.64
CA ALA A 469 -22.86 1.43 -7.59
C ALA A 469 -22.20 0.08 -7.32
N ARG A 470 -22.03 -0.29 -6.04
CA ARG A 470 -21.42 -1.54 -5.57
C ARG A 470 -22.36 -2.24 -4.59
N ALA A 471 -22.46 -3.57 -4.70
CA ALA A 471 -23.10 -4.43 -3.71
C ALA A 471 -22.20 -5.63 -3.44
N TYR A 472 -22.02 -6.00 -2.16
CA TYR A 472 -21.07 -7.04 -1.79
C TYR A 472 -21.43 -7.78 -0.52
N VAL A 473 -20.94 -9.00 -0.44
CA VAL A 473 -20.85 -9.78 0.80
C VAL A 473 -19.48 -9.52 1.42
N SER A 474 -19.46 -9.28 2.71
CA SER A 474 -18.25 -8.98 3.48
C SER A 474 -17.97 -10.09 4.49
N TYR A 475 -16.73 -10.54 4.56
CA TYR A 475 -16.26 -11.42 5.63
C TYR A 475 -15.25 -10.68 6.50
N ALA A 476 -15.58 -10.53 7.79
CA ALA A 476 -14.67 -9.94 8.77
C ALA A 476 -13.81 -11.06 9.39
N PHE A 477 -12.50 -11.03 9.13
CA PHE A 477 -11.58 -11.94 9.81
C PHE A 477 -11.59 -11.71 11.32
N PRO A 478 -11.28 -12.74 12.13
CA PRO A 478 -11.15 -12.57 13.55
C PRO A 478 -10.21 -11.42 13.87
N ARG A 479 -10.63 -10.59 14.80
CA ARG A 479 -9.77 -9.50 15.26
C ARG A 479 -8.67 -10.09 16.10
N TRP A 480 -7.45 -9.78 15.71
CA TRP A 480 -6.33 -10.02 16.58
C TRP A 480 -6.29 -8.88 17.60
N GLN A 481 -6.47 -9.22 18.87
CA GLN A 481 -6.19 -8.38 20.02
C GLN A 481 -5.11 -9.11 20.82
N PRO A 482 -3.97 -8.47 21.14
CA PRO A 482 -2.97 -9.07 21.99
C PRO A 482 -3.50 -9.31 23.40
#